data_b051976e0a80513430e514f10ab796d6
#
_entry.id   b051976e0a80513430e514f10ab796d6
#
_cell.length_a   1.000
_cell.length_b   1.000
_cell.length_c   1.000
_cell.angle_alpha   90.00
_cell.angle_beta   90.00
_cell.angle_gamma   90.00
#
_symmetry.space_group_name_H-M   'P 1'
#
loop_
_entity.id
_entity.type
_entity.pdbx_description
1 polymer ?
#
loop_
_entity_poly.entity_id
_entity_poly.type
_entity_poly.pdbx_seq_one_letter_code
_entity_poly.pdbx_strand_id
1 'polypeptide(L)'
;MKRLFHFLSLSFIFMLSSMAVCGCIPAQTPLYYFHTGLSTYHELIDDVLGKRSEADLFSSAADSSAPVSSVAETISSAPLYAEYSYYLPSLADDEAANFQALYTGIQGFQSTISLPVAVSSDNVSDLMHLLTNECPELMQLSSRWVEHSNLLGLVVSVSPEYTISKETFDAQTAAVNTLIQSWQTTLSGQSAYQAELTIYNYIIENCVYSTQADNCQSAYGALIDGQAKCDGRAKALVWGLRSLGIKSSVITGSTHAWVIAHIGDYDYNVDPTYDDNENDGIQQPLCYAYFNVPESAISSDPYPADDFYQRRGYPATVRWDFNYHVQAGLWIYADDPSSSDPASGTALDRARALFVAQAESIWEGGGEGLVMIRFENASDYADAAASYNDWIQSFINMHAAGCNIVSYDFSSQQLLAVRLSFY
;
A
#
# COMPACT_ATOMS: atom_id res chain seq x y z
N MET A 1 31.19 20.68 -13.54
CA MET A 1 29.96 20.55 -14.35
C MET A 1 28.89 19.68 -13.66
N LYS A 2 29.17 18.51 -13.07
CA LYS A 2 28.16 17.69 -12.36
C LYS A 2 27.43 18.40 -11.18
N ARG A 3 28.11 19.23 -10.41
CA ARG A 3 27.49 19.97 -9.27
C ARG A 3 26.54 21.12 -9.67
N LEU A 4 26.69 21.65 -10.89
CA LEU A 4 25.82 22.70 -11.39
C LEU A 4 24.48 22.15 -11.88
N PHE A 5 24.47 20.93 -12.40
CA PHE A 5 23.24 20.23 -12.84
C PHE A 5 22.32 19.85 -11.64
N HIS A 6 22.90 19.45 -10.52
CA HIS A 6 22.13 19.15 -9.30
C HIS A 6 21.41 20.39 -8.73
N PHE A 7 22.03 21.55 -8.78
CA PHE A 7 21.41 22.79 -8.30
C PHE A 7 20.24 23.26 -9.19
N LEU A 8 20.32 23.00 -10.49
CA LEU A 8 19.24 23.35 -11.43
C LEU A 8 18.05 22.41 -11.32
N SER A 9 18.25 21.11 -11.00
CA SER A 9 17.14 20.17 -10.79
C SER A 9 16.38 20.46 -9.49
N LEU A 10 17.06 20.77 -8.38
CA LEU A 10 16.40 21.16 -7.12
C LEU A 10 15.60 22.47 -7.25
N SER A 11 16.12 23.44 -8.00
CA SER A 11 15.39 24.70 -8.24
C SER A 11 14.14 24.51 -9.08
N PHE A 12 14.11 23.51 -9.97
CA PHE A 12 12.94 23.18 -10.80
C PHE A 12 11.86 22.46 -9.97
N ILE A 13 12.25 21.57 -9.07
CA ILE A 13 11.32 20.89 -8.14
C ILE A 13 10.69 21.89 -7.17
N PHE A 14 11.46 22.87 -6.66
CA PHE A 14 10.93 23.92 -5.80
C PHE A 14 9.96 24.87 -6.55
N MET A 15 10.17 25.09 -7.85
CA MET A 15 9.27 25.90 -8.68
C MET A 15 7.94 25.21 -8.98
N LEU A 16 7.93 23.88 -9.12
CA LEU A 16 6.71 23.07 -9.33
C LEU A 16 5.89 22.96 -8.04
N SER A 17 6.52 22.82 -6.86
CA SER A 17 5.80 22.80 -5.60
C SER A 17 5.14 24.14 -5.26
N SER A 18 5.73 25.27 -5.67
CA SER A 18 5.14 26.61 -5.49
C SER A 18 4.01 26.92 -6.49
N MET A 19 3.96 26.26 -7.65
CA MET A 19 2.87 26.40 -8.62
C MET A 19 1.63 25.57 -8.23
N ALA A 20 1.81 24.40 -7.57
CA ALA A 20 0.70 23.59 -7.05
C ALA A 20 -0.13 24.33 -5.99
N VAL A 21 0.48 25.22 -5.20
CA VAL A 21 -0.21 26.05 -4.20
C VAL A 21 -1.06 27.18 -4.85
N CYS A 22 -0.83 27.52 -6.12
CA CYS A 22 -1.55 28.61 -6.79
C CYS A 22 -2.73 28.19 -7.69
N GLY A 23 -3.08 26.90 -7.75
CA GLY A 23 -4.24 26.44 -8.54
C GLY A 23 -4.12 26.64 -10.07
N CYS A 24 -2.91 26.85 -10.61
CA CYS A 24 -2.66 27.17 -12.00
C CYS A 24 -1.87 26.07 -12.73
N ILE A 25 -2.09 24.78 -12.40
CA ILE A 25 -1.57 23.66 -13.20
C ILE A 25 -2.62 23.36 -14.26
N PRO A 26 -2.29 23.45 -15.57
CA PRO A 26 -3.21 22.96 -16.60
C PRO A 26 -3.47 21.47 -16.41
N ALA A 27 -4.72 21.05 -16.63
CA ALA A 27 -5.18 19.66 -16.49
C ALA A 27 -4.52 18.65 -17.46
N GLN A 28 -3.40 18.97 -18.05
CA GLN A 28 -2.65 18.17 -19.02
C GLN A 28 -1.16 18.12 -18.70
N THR A 29 -0.81 17.69 -17.46
CA THR A 29 0.59 17.32 -17.21
C THR A 29 0.73 15.83 -17.50
N PRO A 30 1.59 15.42 -18.47
CA PRO A 30 1.72 14.01 -18.82
C PRO A 30 2.22 13.18 -17.61
N LEU A 31 1.67 11.99 -17.42
CA LEU A 31 2.09 10.98 -16.41
C LEU A 31 3.61 10.73 -16.40
N TYR A 32 4.29 10.93 -17.53
CA TYR A 32 5.72 10.79 -17.68
C TYR A 32 6.56 11.58 -16.65
N TYR A 33 6.08 12.75 -16.18
CA TYR A 33 6.79 13.52 -15.15
C TYR A 33 6.68 12.92 -13.76
N PHE A 34 5.67 12.11 -13.47
CA PHE A 34 5.56 11.41 -12.20
C PHE A 34 6.57 10.25 -12.09
N HIS A 35 6.79 9.50 -13.17
CA HIS A 35 7.79 8.40 -13.18
C HIS A 35 9.24 8.91 -13.08
N THR A 36 9.58 10.03 -13.70
CA THR A 36 10.93 10.61 -13.59
C THR A 36 11.18 11.23 -12.21
N GLY A 37 10.15 11.72 -11.53
CA GLY A 37 10.24 12.17 -10.14
C GLY A 37 10.50 11.02 -9.16
N LEU A 38 9.91 9.84 -9.39
CA LEU A 38 10.10 8.64 -8.59
C LEU A 38 11.50 8.04 -8.74
N SER A 39 12.09 8.01 -9.95
CA SER A 39 13.47 7.55 -10.13
C SER A 39 14.50 8.41 -9.38
N THR A 40 14.25 9.72 -9.29
CA THR A 40 15.07 10.64 -8.50
C THR A 40 14.88 10.43 -6.99
N TYR A 41 13.70 9.95 -6.59
CA TYR A 41 13.39 9.60 -5.20
C TYR A 41 14.09 8.29 -4.78
N HIS A 42 14.18 7.30 -5.68
CA HIS A 42 14.99 6.08 -5.46
C HIS A 42 16.47 6.42 -5.24
N GLU A 43 17.06 7.29 -6.06
CA GLU A 43 18.43 7.76 -5.86
C GLU A 43 18.62 8.48 -4.51
N LEU A 44 17.60 9.18 -4.02
CA LEU A 44 17.65 9.86 -2.71
C LEU A 44 17.55 8.88 -1.54
N ILE A 45 16.71 7.86 -1.65
CA ILE A 45 16.56 6.78 -0.66
C ILE A 45 17.82 5.91 -0.63
N ASP A 46 18.36 5.52 -1.78
CA ASP A 46 19.62 4.78 -1.88
C ASP A 46 20.80 5.58 -1.29
N ASP A 47 20.79 6.91 -1.39
CA ASP A 47 21.83 7.79 -0.83
C ASP A 47 21.66 7.98 0.69
N VAL A 48 20.41 8.01 1.19
CA VAL A 48 20.09 8.19 2.63
C VAL A 48 20.22 6.87 3.40
N LEU A 49 19.80 5.75 2.82
CA LEU A 49 19.91 4.42 3.45
C LEU A 49 21.25 3.74 3.19
N GLY A 50 22.05 4.22 2.21
CA GLY A 50 23.34 3.69 1.78
C GLY A 50 23.22 2.21 1.41
N LYS A 51 23.51 1.81 0.18
CA LYS A 51 23.66 0.39 -0.20
C LYS A 51 24.73 -0.25 0.67
N ARG A 52 24.35 -0.72 1.86
CA ARG A 52 25.22 -1.54 2.72
C ARG A 52 24.99 -2.99 2.35
N SER A 53 26.05 -3.65 1.88
CA SER A 53 26.03 -5.11 1.77
C SER A 53 25.85 -5.72 3.16
N GLU A 54 25.25 -6.91 3.27
CA GLU A 54 25.13 -7.65 4.56
C GLU A 54 26.46 -7.74 5.32
N ALA A 55 27.61 -7.76 4.62
CA ALA A 55 28.94 -7.74 5.21
C ALA A 55 29.28 -6.44 5.96
N ASP A 56 28.68 -5.30 5.56
CA ASP A 56 28.96 -3.99 6.19
C ASP A 56 28.12 -3.77 7.45
N LEU A 57 27.00 -4.47 7.61
CA LEU A 57 26.15 -4.40 8.80
C LEU A 57 26.80 -5.07 10.02
N PHE A 58 27.67 -6.07 9.81
CA PHE A 58 28.34 -6.81 10.89
C PHE A 58 29.75 -6.33 11.19
N SER A 59 30.39 -5.49 10.36
CA SER A 59 31.78 -5.05 10.56
C SER A 59 31.93 -3.74 11.34
N SER A 60 30.90 -2.95 11.55
CA SER A 60 30.96 -1.65 12.24
C SER A 60 30.68 -1.70 13.75
N ALA A 61 30.44 -2.90 14.32
CA ALA A 61 30.14 -3.07 15.74
C ALA A 61 31.38 -3.20 16.66
N ALA A 62 32.59 -3.10 16.14
CA ALA A 62 33.81 -3.24 16.91
C ALA A 62 34.73 -2.03 16.73
N ASP A 63 34.40 -0.89 17.18
CA ASP A 63 35.28 0.10 17.84
C ASP A 63 34.56 1.47 18.03
N SER A 64 33.82 1.66 19.12
CA SER A 64 33.69 2.98 19.76
C SER A 64 33.30 2.80 21.22
N SER A 65 34.32 2.87 22.10
CA SER A 65 34.13 3.01 23.55
C SER A 65 33.73 4.45 23.90
N ALA A 66 32.52 4.85 23.55
CA ALA A 66 31.83 5.96 24.17
C ALA A 66 30.69 5.40 25.04
N PRO A 67 30.47 5.86 26.29
CA PRO A 67 29.39 5.36 27.10
C PRO A 67 28.07 5.72 26.42
N VAL A 68 27.40 4.75 25.86
CA VAL A 68 26.01 4.87 25.46
C VAL A 68 25.24 5.13 26.76
N SER A 69 24.78 6.35 26.93
CA SER A 69 23.78 6.68 27.95
C SER A 69 22.61 5.72 27.73
N SER A 70 22.38 4.83 28.68
CA SER A 70 21.24 3.95 28.70
C SER A 70 19.99 4.81 28.83
N VAL A 71 19.43 5.21 27.69
CA VAL A 71 18.02 5.59 27.65
C VAL A 71 17.30 4.27 27.92
N ALA A 72 16.76 4.12 29.11
CA ALA A 72 15.85 3.03 29.41
C ALA A 72 14.70 3.17 28.41
N GLU A 73 14.65 2.25 27.43
CA GLU A 73 13.53 2.18 26.49
C GLU A 73 12.29 1.95 27.34
N THR A 74 11.46 2.98 27.42
CA THR A 74 10.18 2.89 28.08
C THR A 74 9.31 2.04 27.17
N ILE A 75 8.98 0.81 27.60
CA ILE A 75 7.99 -0.03 26.92
C ILE A 75 6.75 0.84 26.72
N SER A 76 6.33 1.03 25.49
CA SER A 76 5.13 1.83 25.18
C SER A 76 3.95 1.21 25.88
N SER A 77 3.18 2.02 26.62
CA SER A 77 1.97 1.53 27.29
C SER A 77 0.78 1.38 26.33
N ALA A 78 0.91 1.78 25.08
CA ALA A 78 -0.15 1.69 24.07
C ALA A 78 0.42 1.35 22.69
N PRO A 79 -0.37 0.69 21.81
CA PRO A 79 0.02 0.46 20.42
C PRO A 79 0.39 1.74 19.69
N LEU A 80 1.33 1.65 18.76
CA LEU A 80 1.72 2.78 17.94
C LEU A 80 0.54 3.22 17.06
N TYR A 81 0.19 4.51 17.12
CA TYR A 81 -0.86 5.10 16.30
C TYR A 81 -2.24 4.43 16.43
N ALA A 82 -2.58 3.90 17.62
CA ALA A 82 -3.83 3.19 17.88
C ALA A 82 -5.07 4.04 17.56
N GLU A 83 -4.99 5.36 17.71
CA GLU A 83 -6.07 6.30 17.42
C GLU A 83 -6.46 6.34 15.93
N TYR A 84 -5.58 5.88 15.04
CA TYR A 84 -5.84 5.75 13.59
C TYR A 84 -6.27 4.35 13.17
N SER A 85 -6.55 3.43 14.11
CA SER A 85 -7.21 2.15 13.85
C SER A 85 -8.72 2.32 13.71
N TYR A 86 -9.36 1.48 12.90
CA TYR A 86 -10.82 1.39 12.87
C TYR A 86 -11.39 0.69 14.10
N TYR A 87 -10.66 -0.20 14.73
CA TYR A 87 -11.16 -1.14 15.72
C TYR A 87 -10.66 -0.86 17.15
N LEU A 88 -9.40 -0.46 17.33
CA LEU A 88 -8.82 -0.27 18.66
C LEU A 88 -9.53 0.81 19.51
N PRO A 89 -9.93 1.98 18.95
CA PRO A 89 -10.61 3.00 19.73
C PRO A 89 -12.01 2.62 20.23
N SER A 90 -12.61 1.54 19.69
CA SER A 90 -13.97 1.11 19.98
C SER A 90 -14.05 -0.13 20.89
N LEU A 91 -12.93 -0.59 21.47
CA LEU A 91 -12.92 -1.73 22.38
C LEU A 91 -13.71 -1.42 23.65
N ALA A 92 -14.51 -2.39 24.11
CA ALA A 92 -15.18 -2.29 25.41
C ALA A 92 -14.17 -2.33 26.56
N ASP A 93 -14.50 -1.79 27.72
CA ASP A 93 -13.56 -1.64 28.86
C ASP A 93 -12.82 -2.93 29.23
N ASP A 94 -13.53 -4.05 29.34
CA ASP A 94 -12.94 -5.36 29.69
C ASP A 94 -12.05 -5.88 28.55
N GLU A 95 -12.47 -5.69 27.31
CA GLU A 95 -11.71 -6.07 26.13
C GLU A 95 -10.44 -5.21 26.00
N ALA A 96 -10.56 -3.90 26.19
CA ALA A 96 -9.43 -2.96 26.17
C ALA A 96 -8.41 -3.29 27.29
N ALA A 97 -8.87 -3.66 28.49
CA ALA A 97 -7.99 -4.05 29.60
C ALA A 97 -7.19 -5.32 29.24
N ASN A 98 -7.84 -6.35 28.69
CA ASN A 98 -7.18 -7.58 28.27
C ASN A 98 -6.24 -7.35 27.09
N PHE A 99 -6.68 -6.58 26.09
CA PHE A 99 -5.86 -6.19 24.94
C PHE A 99 -4.58 -5.49 25.40
N GLN A 100 -4.71 -4.51 26.30
CA GLN A 100 -3.58 -3.74 26.82
C GLN A 100 -2.58 -4.64 27.60
N ALA A 101 -3.08 -5.58 28.40
CA ALA A 101 -2.24 -6.52 29.12
C ALA A 101 -1.45 -7.42 28.15
N LEU A 102 -2.13 -7.96 27.13
CA LEU A 102 -1.51 -8.78 26.10
C LEU A 102 -0.48 -7.97 25.29
N TYR A 103 -0.84 -6.78 24.83
CA TYR A 103 0.05 -5.90 24.07
C TYR A 103 1.35 -5.62 24.84
N THR A 104 1.24 -5.16 26.09
CA THR A 104 2.40 -4.84 26.93
C THR A 104 3.24 -6.09 27.25
N GLY A 105 2.57 -7.21 27.53
CA GLY A 105 3.26 -8.48 27.81
C GLY A 105 4.01 -9.02 26.61
N ILE A 106 3.43 -8.91 25.39
CA ILE A 106 4.06 -9.32 24.14
C ILE A 106 5.25 -8.44 23.82
N GLN A 107 5.13 -7.11 23.95
CA GLN A 107 6.27 -6.20 23.79
C GLN A 107 7.41 -6.52 24.75
N GLY A 108 7.06 -6.91 26.00
CA GLY A 108 8.01 -7.32 27.03
C GLY A 108 8.53 -8.74 26.88
N PHE A 109 8.16 -9.49 25.84
CA PHE A 109 8.53 -10.90 25.64
C PHE A 109 8.18 -11.78 26.84
N GLN A 110 7.06 -11.50 27.52
CA GLN A 110 6.61 -12.34 28.64
C GLN A 110 6.22 -13.72 28.14
N SER A 111 6.67 -14.76 28.84
CA SER A 111 6.32 -16.15 28.51
C SER A 111 4.88 -16.52 28.83
N THR A 112 4.26 -15.81 29.79
CA THR A 112 2.85 -15.97 30.16
C THR A 112 2.32 -14.64 30.63
N ILE A 113 1.18 -14.23 30.08
CA ILE A 113 0.55 -12.94 30.34
C ILE A 113 -0.79 -13.18 30.97
N SER A 114 -0.97 -12.64 32.19
CA SER A 114 -2.25 -12.73 32.94
C SER A 114 -3.26 -11.75 32.33
N LEU A 115 -4.49 -12.21 32.15
CA LEU A 115 -5.60 -11.37 31.71
C LEU A 115 -6.27 -10.72 32.95
N PRO A 116 -6.46 -9.39 32.95
CA PRO A 116 -7.23 -8.68 34.00
C PRO A 116 -8.66 -9.22 34.19
N VAL A 117 -9.30 -9.61 33.09
CA VAL A 117 -10.64 -10.15 33.05
C VAL A 117 -10.63 -11.55 32.43
N ALA A 118 -11.20 -12.53 33.16
CA ALA A 118 -11.33 -13.90 32.65
C ALA A 118 -12.39 -13.94 31.51
N VAL A 119 -12.03 -14.50 30.35
CA VAL A 119 -12.85 -14.46 29.13
C VAL A 119 -12.94 -15.83 28.46
N SER A 120 -13.82 -15.98 27.46
CA SER A 120 -13.90 -17.19 26.64
C SER A 120 -12.68 -17.30 25.70
N SER A 121 -12.42 -18.49 25.15
CA SER A 121 -11.40 -18.73 24.14
C SER A 121 -11.68 -17.93 22.87
N ASP A 122 -12.93 -17.77 22.46
CA ASP A 122 -13.32 -16.95 21.32
C ASP A 122 -12.89 -15.48 21.50
N ASN A 123 -13.08 -14.92 22.71
CA ASN A 123 -12.63 -13.56 23.00
C ASN A 123 -11.10 -13.44 22.97
N VAL A 124 -10.36 -14.46 23.43
CA VAL A 124 -8.89 -14.47 23.32
C VAL A 124 -8.49 -14.52 21.84
N SER A 125 -9.14 -15.34 21.04
CA SER A 125 -8.90 -15.42 19.60
C SER A 125 -9.14 -14.06 18.91
N ASP A 126 -10.22 -13.36 19.25
CA ASP A 126 -10.52 -12.01 18.77
C ASP A 126 -9.43 -11.00 19.18
N LEU A 127 -8.95 -11.05 20.44
CA LEU A 127 -7.87 -10.19 20.93
C LEU A 127 -6.53 -10.47 20.22
N MET A 128 -6.18 -11.73 20.03
CA MET A 128 -4.95 -12.12 19.31
C MET A 128 -5.02 -11.73 17.85
N HIS A 129 -6.20 -11.82 17.24
CA HIS A 129 -6.44 -11.33 15.87
C HIS A 129 -6.20 -9.81 15.76
N LEU A 130 -6.72 -9.02 16.72
CA LEU A 130 -6.46 -7.57 16.78
C LEU A 130 -4.97 -7.27 16.96
N LEU A 131 -4.29 -7.95 17.91
CA LEU A 131 -2.87 -7.75 18.13
C LEU A 131 -2.04 -8.04 16.88
N THR A 132 -2.39 -9.10 16.16
CA THR A 132 -1.65 -9.50 14.95
C THR A 132 -1.86 -8.52 13.80
N ASN A 133 -3.07 -7.95 13.62
CA ASN A 133 -3.44 -7.17 12.46
C ASN A 133 -3.43 -5.66 12.71
N GLU A 134 -3.76 -5.22 13.94
CA GLU A 134 -3.83 -3.80 14.28
C GLU A 134 -2.54 -3.24 14.88
N CYS A 135 -1.58 -4.13 15.27
CA CYS A 135 -0.31 -3.74 15.85
C CYS A 135 0.85 -4.23 14.97
N PRO A 136 1.08 -3.62 13.79
CA PRO A 136 2.12 -4.05 12.86
C PRO A 136 3.53 -4.02 13.45
N GLU A 137 3.73 -3.28 14.54
CA GLU A 137 4.97 -3.22 15.31
C GLU A 137 5.25 -4.48 16.14
N LEU A 138 4.26 -5.37 16.37
CA LEU A 138 4.45 -6.64 17.09
C LEU A 138 5.00 -7.73 16.16
N MET A 139 6.09 -7.45 15.46
CA MET A 139 6.69 -8.31 14.43
C MET A 139 7.18 -9.66 14.94
N GLN A 140 7.40 -9.79 16.26
CA GLN A 140 7.84 -11.01 16.92
C GLN A 140 6.71 -12.00 17.20
N LEU A 141 5.44 -11.57 17.08
CA LEU A 141 4.29 -12.37 17.49
C LEU A 141 4.00 -13.46 16.45
N SER A 142 3.96 -14.72 16.90
CA SER A 142 3.47 -15.85 16.13
C SER A 142 1.94 -15.89 16.09
N SER A 143 1.37 -16.59 15.12
CA SER A 143 -0.05 -16.95 15.10
C SER A 143 -0.42 -18.06 16.09
N ARG A 144 0.50 -18.49 16.95
CA ARG A 144 0.30 -19.58 17.93
C ARG A 144 0.45 -19.09 19.36
N TRP A 145 -0.43 -19.57 20.22
CA TRP A 145 -0.41 -19.30 21.66
C TRP A 145 -1.01 -20.47 22.44
N VAL A 146 -0.78 -20.50 23.74
CA VAL A 146 -1.40 -21.44 24.67
C VAL A 146 -2.28 -20.70 25.67
N GLU A 147 -3.51 -21.14 25.82
CA GLU A 147 -4.49 -20.59 26.77
C GLU A 147 -4.47 -21.37 28.09
N HIS A 148 -4.55 -20.66 29.20
CA HIS A 148 -4.66 -21.24 30.53
C HIS A 148 -5.99 -20.86 31.16
N SER A 149 -6.85 -21.85 31.36
CA SER A 149 -8.22 -21.64 31.89
C SER A 149 -8.35 -21.95 33.35
N ASN A 150 -9.28 -21.27 34.02
CA ASN A 150 -9.71 -21.59 35.37
C ASN A 150 -10.69 -22.78 35.39
N LEU A 151 -11.18 -23.15 36.61
CA LEU A 151 -12.11 -24.26 36.78
C LEU A 151 -13.48 -24.05 36.10
N LEU A 152 -13.82 -22.82 35.72
CA LEU A 152 -15.06 -22.50 35.02
C LEU A 152 -14.86 -22.53 33.48
N GLY A 153 -13.66 -22.88 32.99
CA GLY A 153 -13.34 -22.91 31.56
C GLY A 153 -13.06 -21.54 30.95
N LEU A 154 -12.96 -20.48 31.78
CA LEU A 154 -12.59 -19.14 31.28
C LEU A 154 -11.07 -18.99 31.27
N VAL A 155 -10.53 -18.41 30.21
CA VAL A 155 -9.11 -18.13 30.07
C VAL A 155 -8.71 -16.97 30.98
N VAL A 156 -7.64 -17.18 31.76
CA VAL A 156 -7.11 -16.24 32.75
C VAL A 156 -5.68 -15.80 32.42
N SER A 157 -4.98 -16.51 31.54
CA SER A 157 -3.68 -16.10 31.00
C SER A 157 -3.39 -16.74 29.66
N VAL A 158 -2.49 -16.11 28.89
CA VAL A 158 -2.06 -16.52 27.57
C VAL A 158 -0.54 -16.61 27.53
N SER A 159 0.00 -17.68 26.94
CA SER A 159 1.42 -17.83 26.64
C SER A 159 1.63 -17.70 25.13
N PRO A 160 2.03 -16.52 24.63
CA PRO A 160 2.29 -16.32 23.21
C PRO A 160 3.58 -17.04 22.78
N GLU A 161 3.63 -17.44 21.52
CA GLU A 161 4.86 -17.91 20.87
C GLU A 161 5.53 -16.75 20.15
N TYR A 162 6.85 -16.64 20.25
CA TYR A 162 7.64 -15.61 19.58
C TYR A 162 8.46 -16.23 18.46
N THR A 163 8.48 -15.57 17.28
CA THR A 163 9.18 -16.02 16.08
C THR A 163 10.67 -15.60 16.07
N ILE A 164 10.99 -14.52 16.79
CA ILE A 164 12.34 -13.95 16.86
C ILE A 164 12.70 -13.61 18.32
N SER A 165 14.00 -13.43 18.57
CA SER A 165 14.49 -12.97 19.87
C SER A 165 14.20 -11.48 20.11
N LYS A 166 14.24 -11.05 21.36
CA LYS A 166 14.10 -9.62 21.70
C LYS A 166 15.18 -8.77 21.04
N GLU A 167 16.42 -9.24 20.97
CA GLU A 167 17.54 -8.54 20.32
C GLU A 167 17.28 -8.34 18.82
N THR A 168 16.81 -9.38 18.12
CA THR A 168 16.41 -9.30 16.71
C THR A 168 15.24 -8.33 16.52
N PHE A 169 14.24 -8.41 17.40
CA PHE A 169 13.08 -7.50 17.37
C PHE A 169 13.51 -6.04 17.53
N ASP A 170 14.40 -5.72 18.49
CA ASP A 170 14.87 -4.36 18.72
C ASP A 170 15.61 -3.82 17.48
N ALA A 171 16.44 -4.63 16.83
CA ALA A 171 17.13 -4.27 15.59
C ALA A 171 16.17 -4.05 14.42
N GLN A 172 15.19 -4.94 14.24
CA GLN A 172 14.17 -4.81 13.18
C GLN A 172 13.29 -3.57 13.41
N THR A 173 12.87 -3.33 14.64
CA THR A 173 12.09 -2.15 15.01
C THR A 173 12.84 -0.85 14.72
N ALA A 174 14.14 -0.79 15.03
CA ALA A 174 14.96 0.37 14.74
C ALA A 174 15.07 0.65 13.23
N ALA A 175 15.22 -0.40 12.42
CA ALA A 175 15.28 -0.27 10.96
C ALA A 175 13.96 0.27 10.37
N VAL A 176 12.82 -0.32 10.75
CA VAL A 176 11.50 0.14 10.29
C VAL A 176 11.23 1.58 10.74
N ASN A 177 11.52 1.91 12.00
CA ASN A 177 11.33 3.27 12.51
C ASN A 177 12.16 4.30 11.75
N THR A 178 13.36 3.96 11.30
CA THR A 178 14.19 4.85 10.47
C THR A 178 13.49 5.19 9.14
N LEU A 179 12.91 4.20 8.46
CA LEU A 179 12.14 4.40 7.23
C LEU A 179 10.86 5.22 7.49
N ILE A 180 10.10 4.87 8.53
CA ILE A 180 8.88 5.60 8.91
C ILE A 180 9.17 7.07 9.21
N GLN A 181 10.23 7.38 9.94
CA GLN A 181 10.66 8.76 10.22
C GLN A 181 11.05 9.52 8.94
N SER A 182 11.66 8.84 7.97
CA SER A 182 11.94 9.45 6.67
C SER A 182 10.65 9.82 5.94
N TRP A 183 9.62 8.97 5.95
CA TRP A 183 8.31 9.28 5.38
C TRP A 183 7.60 10.42 6.10
N GLN A 184 7.61 10.42 7.45
CA GLN A 184 7.05 11.53 8.23
C GLN A 184 7.70 12.88 7.87
N THR A 185 8.98 12.86 7.50
CA THR A 185 9.70 14.08 7.10
C THR A 185 9.41 14.45 5.64
N THR A 186 9.50 13.50 4.70
CA THR A 186 9.43 13.77 3.26
C THR A 186 8.01 13.95 2.75
N LEU A 187 7.02 13.29 3.39
CA LEU A 187 5.61 13.37 3.02
C LEU A 187 4.83 14.40 3.86
N SER A 188 5.51 15.12 4.77
CA SER A 188 4.88 16.18 5.57
C SER A 188 4.27 17.25 4.67
N GLY A 189 2.98 17.54 4.89
CA GLY A 189 2.24 18.55 4.11
C GLY A 189 1.70 18.07 2.76
N GLN A 190 1.94 16.83 2.38
CA GLN A 190 1.25 16.22 1.24
C GLN A 190 -0.20 15.87 1.60
N SER A 191 -1.07 15.72 0.59
CA SER A 191 -2.41 15.18 0.81
C SER A 191 -2.34 13.71 1.25
N ALA A 192 -3.37 13.25 1.98
CA ALA A 192 -3.46 11.84 2.38
C ALA A 192 -3.35 10.88 1.17
N TYR A 193 -4.00 11.23 0.06
CA TYR A 193 -3.93 10.48 -1.20
C TYR A 193 -2.49 10.37 -1.75
N GLN A 194 -1.74 11.47 -1.78
CA GLN A 194 -0.37 11.48 -2.31
C GLN A 194 0.59 10.72 -1.40
N ALA A 195 0.43 10.86 -0.10
CA ALA A 195 1.20 10.11 0.89
C ALA A 195 0.92 8.61 0.80
N GLU A 196 -0.35 8.23 0.69
CA GLU A 196 -0.77 6.84 0.48
C GLU A 196 -0.18 6.25 -0.80
N LEU A 197 -0.33 6.94 -1.94
CA LEU A 197 0.20 6.49 -3.22
C LEU A 197 1.72 6.30 -3.17
N THR A 198 2.45 7.18 -2.48
CA THR A 198 3.90 7.07 -2.34
C THR A 198 4.30 5.82 -1.54
N ILE A 199 3.65 5.57 -0.40
CA ILE A 199 3.94 4.39 0.44
C ILE A 199 3.52 3.10 -0.30
N TYR A 200 2.38 3.13 -0.97
CA TYR A 200 1.89 2.03 -1.79
C TYR A 200 2.87 1.62 -2.88
N ASN A 201 3.34 2.59 -3.67
CA ASN A 201 4.33 2.37 -4.71
C ASN A 201 5.64 1.82 -4.13
N TYR A 202 6.12 2.38 -3.00
CA TYR A 202 7.30 1.87 -2.34
C TYR A 202 7.19 0.38 -2.02
N ILE A 203 6.06 -0.06 -1.47
CA ILE A 203 5.85 -1.47 -1.11
C ILE A 203 5.86 -2.35 -2.36
N ILE A 204 5.16 -1.98 -3.42
CA ILE A 204 5.10 -2.78 -4.64
C ILE A 204 6.46 -2.84 -5.35
N GLU A 205 7.17 -1.72 -5.43
CA GLU A 205 8.44 -1.62 -6.14
C GLU A 205 9.62 -2.29 -5.41
N ASN A 206 9.54 -2.38 -4.06
CA ASN A 206 10.65 -2.86 -3.24
C ASN A 206 10.38 -4.19 -2.52
N CYS A 207 9.20 -4.79 -2.69
CA CYS A 207 8.85 -6.02 -2.01
C CYS A 207 8.36 -7.09 -2.99
N VAL A 208 9.11 -8.15 -3.14
CA VAL A 208 8.73 -9.35 -3.93
C VAL A 208 7.79 -10.22 -3.10
N TYR A 209 6.77 -10.82 -3.74
CA TYR A 209 5.87 -11.75 -3.05
C TYR A 209 6.59 -13.04 -2.67
N SER A 210 6.59 -13.39 -1.39
CA SER A 210 7.24 -14.60 -0.87
C SER A 210 6.45 -15.19 0.29
N THR A 211 6.19 -16.50 0.24
CA THR A 211 5.60 -17.27 1.34
C THR A 211 6.64 -18.04 2.16
N GLN A 212 7.91 -17.96 1.78
CA GLN A 212 8.99 -18.78 2.34
C GLN A 212 10.04 -17.96 3.12
N ALA A 213 10.07 -16.65 2.96
CA ALA A 213 11.01 -15.79 3.69
C ALA A 213 10.64 -15.75 5.19
N ASP A 214 11.65 -15.69 6.06
CA ASP A 214 11.48 -15.79 7.51
C ASP A 214 10.55 -14.71 8.09
N ASN A 215 10.63 -13.48 7.57
CA ASN A 215 9.85 -12.33 8.04
C ASN A 215 8.63 -12.01 7.14
N CYS A 216 8.22 -12.91 6.24
CA CYS A 216 7.24 -12.61 5.19
C CYS A 216 5.85 -12.20 5.70
N GLN A 217 5.52 -12.46 6.97
CA GLN A 217 4.25 -12.07 7.60
C GLN A 217 4.32 -10.74 8.36
N SER A 218 5.48 -10.11 8.40
CA SER A 218 5.72 -8.88 9.16
C SER A 218 5.88 -7.66 8.25
N ALA A 219 5.63 -6.47 8.81
CA ALA A 219 5.94 -5.22 8.14
C ALA A 219 7.44 -5.09 7.83
N TYR A 220 8.32 -5.64 8.68
CA TYR A 220 9.76 -5.65 8.45
C TYR A 220 10.11 -6.42 7.15
N GLY A 221 9.50 -7.58 6.94
CA GLY A 221 9.70 -8.36 5.71
C GLY A 221 9.38 -7.54 4.45
N ALA A 222 8.28 -6.79 4.47
CA ALA A 222 7.90 -5.97 3.33
C ALA A 222 8.74 -4.71 3.15
N LEU A 223 9.08 -4.02 4.25
CA LEU A 223 9.71 -2.70 4.21
C LEU A 223 11.24 -2.74 4.13
N ILE A 224 11.87 -3.76 4.69
CA ILE A 224 13.32 -3.83 4.86
C ILE A 224 13.94 -5.03 4.14
N ASP A 225 13.40 -6.26 4.38
CA ASP A 225 13.90 -7.46 3.69
C ASP A 225 13.47 -7.53 2.22
N GLY A 226 12.44 -6.77 1.83
CA GLY A 226 11.92 -6.75 0.48
C GLY A 226 11.23 -8.06 0.07
N GLN A 227 10.75 -8.85 1.02
CA GLN A 227 10.08 -10.14 0.77
C GLN A 227 8.91 -10.34 1.75
N ALA A 228 7.69 -10.31 1.26
CA ALA A 228 6.52 -10.53 2.09
C ALA A 228 5.37 -11.16 1.32
N LYS A 229 4.43 -11.76 2.04
CA LYS A 229 3.12 -12.13 1.54
C LYS A 229 2.08 -11.04 1.86
N CYS A 230 0.81 -11.29 1.57
CA CYS A 230 -0.27 -10.31 1.67
C CYS A 230 -0.36 -9.63 3.04
N ASP A 231 -0.28 -10.38 4.14
CA ASP A 231 -0.38 -9.82 5.49
C ASP A 231 0.84 -8.95 5.87
N GLY A 232 2.05 -9.31 5.45
CA GLY A 232 3.24 -8.47 5.65
C GLY A 232 3.15 -7.13 4.90
N ARG A 233 2.71 -7.16 3.63
CA ARG A 233 2.48 -5.96 2.82
C ARG A 233 1.36 -5.08 3.37
N ALA A 234 0.24 -5.68 3.80
CA ALA A 234 -0.86 -4.95 4.41
C ALA A 234 -0.44 -4.26 5.72
N LYS A 235 0.30 -4.97 6.60
CA LYS A 235 0.87 -4.40 7.83
C LYS A 235 1.84 -3.25 7.55
N ALA A 236 2.67 -3.39 6.53
CA ALA A 236 3.61 -2.35 6.10
C ALA A 236 2.87 -1.07 5.67
N LEU A 237 1.83 -1.22 4.85
CA LEU A 237 1.01 -0.10 4.39
C LEU A 237 0.29 0.56 5.58
N VAL A 238 -0.35 -0.20 6.46
CA VAL A 238 -1.03 0.32 7.66
C VAL A 238 -0.06 1.09 8.56
N TRP A 239 1.14 0.56 8.81
CA TRP A 239 2.13 1.26 9.65
C TRP A 239 2.54 2.60 9.03
N GLY A 240 2.85 2.61 7.74
CA GLY A 240 3.17 3.84 7.01
C GLY A 240 2.05 4.87 7.06
N LEU A 241 0.82 4.46 6.71
CA LEU A 241 -0.36 5.35 6.69
C LEU A 241 -0.66 5.94 8.07
N ARG A 242 -0.72 5.11 9.11
CA ARG A 242 -1.00 5.57 10.48
C ARG A 242 0.08 6.50 11.02
N SER A 243 1.34 6.30 10.64
CA SER A 243 2.44 7.18 11.04
C SER A 243 2.30 8.61 10.51
N LEU A 244 1.48 8.79 9.47
CA LEU A 244 1.14 10.09 8.86
C LEU A 244 -0.26 10.58 9.27
N GLY A 245 -0.92 9.90 10.23
CA GLY A 245 -2.25 10.27 10.71
C GLY A 245 -3.39 9.82 9.80
N ILE A 246 -3.14 8.88 8.88
CA ILE A 246 -4.17 8.34 7.97
C ILE A 246 -4.79 7.10 8.62
N LYS A 247 -6.10 7.18 8.88
CA LYS A 247 -6.85 6.07 9.50
C LYS A 247 -6.87 4.87 8.56
N SER A 248 -6.44 3.70 9.05
CA SER A 248 -6.34 2.47 8.27
C SER A 248 -6.32 1.24 9.15
N SER A 249 -6.67 0.07 8.61
CA SER A 249 -6.60 -1.22 9.29
C SER A 249 -6.33 -2.33 8.30
N VAL A 250 -5.64 -3.38 8.76
CA VAL A 250 -5.53 -4.63 8.00
C VAL A 250 -6.86 -5.34 8.03
N ILE A 251 -7.32 -5.80 6.89
CA ILE A 251 -8.50 -6.65 6.74
C ILE A 251 -8.05 -8.01 6.27
N THR A 252 -8.65 -9.06 6.81
CA THR A 252 -8.42 -10.43 6.35
C THR A 252 -9.70 -11.05 5.79
N GLY A 253 -9.53 -11.88 4.78
CA GLY A 253 -10.54 -12.77 4.23
C GLY A 253 -10.10 -14.23 4.38
N SER A 254 -10.71 -15.13 3.61
CA SER A 254 -10.48 -16.58 3.71
C SER A 254 -9.01 -16.99 3.58
N THR A 255 -8.26 -16.36 2.69
CA THR A 255 -6.86 -16.71 2.37
C THR A 255 -5.99 -15.49 2.07
N HIS A 256 -6.49 -14.29 2.31
CA HIS A 256 -5.87 -13.05 1.87
C HIS A 256 -5.97 -11.94 2.92
N ALA A 257 -5.06 -10.97 2.83
CA ALA A 257 -5.09 -9.76 3.64
C ALA A 257 -4.85 -8.53 2.76
N TRP A 258 -5.61 -7.47 3.03
CA TRP A 258 -5.52 -6.17 2.38
C TRP A 258 -5.73 -5.04 3.39
N VAL A 259 -5.88 -3.82 2.95
CA VAL A 259 -6.04 -2.65 3.81
C VAL A 259 -7.35 -1.94 3.51
N ILE A 260 -8.00 -1.43 4.56
CA ILE A 260 -8.97 -0.37 4.45
C ILE A 260 -8.34 0.94 4.92
N ALA A 261 -8.48 2.02 4.12
CA ALA A 261 -7.92 3.33 4.40
C ALA A 261 -8.97 4.43 4.25
N HIS A 262 -8.87 5.46 5.11
CA HIS A 262 -9.74 6.64 5.07
C HIS A 262 -9.04 7.78 4.34
N ILE A 263 -9.49 8.08 3.13
CA ILE A 263 -8.93 9.12 2.28
C ILE A 263 -10.00 10.16 1.95
N GLY A 264 -9.74 11.42 2.28
CA GLY A 264 -10.75 12.46 2.20
C GLY A 264 -11.90 12.20 3.19
N ASP A 265 -13.12 12.04 2.66
CA ASP A 265 -14.33 11.81 3.46
C ASP A 265 -14.83 10.36 3.41
N TYR A 266 -14.08 9.44 2.80
CA TYR A 266 -14.56 8.08 2.51
C TYR A 266 -13.52 7.02 2.82
N ASP A 267 -14.01 5.78 2.95
CA ASP A 267 -13.22 4.59 3.16
C ASP A 267 -13.03 3.82 1.84
N TYR A 268 -11.82 3.27 1.62
CA TYR A 268 -11.46 2.56 0.42
C TYR A 268 -10.74 1.25 0.74
N ASN A 269 -10.93 0.24 -0.11
CA ASN A 269 -10.07 -0.94 -0.09
C ASN A 269 -8.81 -0.67 -0.90
N VAL A 270 -7.66 -1.12 -0.37
CA VAL A 270 -6.33 -0.93 -0.95
C VAL A 270 -5.56 -2.23 -0.86
N ASP A 271 -5.12 -2.78 -1.97
CA ASP A 271 -4.44 -4.07 -1.99
C ASP A 271 -3.10 -4.02 -2.74
N PRO A 272 -1.99 -3.83 -2.03
CA PRO A 272 -0.67 -3.80 -2.64
C PRO A 272 -0.19 -5.19 -3.13
N THR A 273 -0.91 -6.26 -2.80
CA THR A 273 -0.53 -7.61 -3.23
C THR A 273 -1.11 -7.95 -4.58
N TYR A 274 -2.38 -7.64 -4.81
CA TYR A 274 -3.01 -7.92 -6.11
C TYR A 274 -2.61 -6.93 -7.21
N ASP A 275 -2.12 -5.76 -6.86
CA ASP A 275 -1.53 -4.84 -7.84
C ASP A 275 -0.05 -5.15 -8.14
N ASP A 276 0.60 -5.99 -7.32
CA ASP A 276 1.92 -6.52 -7.64
C ASP A 276 1.77 -7.74 -8.55
N ASN A 277 1.82 -7.48 -9.83
CA ASN A 277 1.57 -8.48 -10.87
C ASN A 277 2.83 -9.31 -11.19
N GLU A 278 3.59 -9.74 -10.21
CA GLU A 278 4.68 -10.69 -10.39
C GLU A 278 4.11 -12.12 -10.53
N ASN A 279 3.49 -12.39 -11.68
CA ASN A 279 3.08 -13.75 -12.04
C ASN A 279 4.22 -14.46 -12.77
N ASP A 280 4.68 -15.60 -12.23
CA ASP A 280 5.63 -16.53 -12.85
C ASP A 280 6.97 -15.90 -13.30
N GLY A 281 7.48 -14.88 -12.59
CA GLY A 281 8.75 -14.23 -12.91
C GLY A 281 8.67 -13.26 -14.10
N ILE A 282 7.49 -12.93 -14.58
CA ILE A 282 7.27 -11.87 -15.56
C ILE A 282 6.78 -10.65 -14.81
N GLN A 283 7.62 -9.62 -14.67
CA GLN A 283 7.22 -8.34 -14.14
C GLN A 283 6.15 -7.71 -15.03
N GLN A 284 4.93 -7.63 -14.51
CA GLN A 284 3.87 -6.87 -15.14
C GLN A 284 3.93 -5.40 -14.65
N PRO A 285 3.48 -4.44 -15.46
CA PRO A 285 3.45 -3.06 -15.02
C PRO A 285 2.42 -2.86 -13.91
N LEU A 286 2.72 -1.99 -12.96
CA LEU A 286 1.76 -1.57 -11.94
C LEU A 286 0.58 -0.85 -12.61
N CYS A 287 -0.61 -1.40 -12.43
CA CYS A 287 -1.84 -0.93 -13.08
C CYS A 287 -2.85 -0.28 -12.13
N TYR A 288 -2.59 -0.26 -10.82
CA TYR A 288 -3.46 0.35 -9.80
C TYR A 288 -4.91 -0.16 -9.84
N ALA A 289 -5.09 -1.43 -10.19
CA ALA A 289 -6.40 -2.06 -10.33
C ALA A 289 -7.13 -2.17 -8.98
N TYR A 290 -6.36 -2.28 -7.89
CA TYR A 290 -6.83 -2.45 -6.52
C TYR A 290 -6.46 -1.29 -5.57
N PHE A 291 -6.09 -0.15 -6.11
CA PHE A 291 -5.78 1.05 -5.34
C PHE A 291 -7.02 1.93 -5.16
N ASN A 292 -7.45 2.11 -3.90
CA ASN A 292 -8.62 2.92 -3.51
C ASN A 292 -9.90 2.52 -4.27
N VAL A 293 -10.31 1.27 -4.09
CA VAL A 293 -11.49 0.71 -4.76
C VAL A 293 -12.66 0.48 -3.77
N PRO A 294 -13.92 0.56 -4.24
CA PRO A 294 -15.07 0.19 -3.43
C PRO A 294 -15.18 -1.33 -3.28
N GLU A 295 -16.03 -1.77 -2.34
CA GLU A 295 -16.30 -3.20 -2.10
C GLU A 295 -16.83 -3.92 -3.36
N SER A 296 -17.58 -3.23 -4.21
CA SER A 296 -18.09 -3.80 -5.46
C SER A 296 -16.99 -4.26 -6.43
N ALA A 297 -15.79 -3.70 -6.34
CA ALA A 297 -14.63 -4.07 -7.15
C ALA A 297 -13.88 -5.29 -6.61
N ILE A 298 -14.13 -5.68 -5.35
CA ILE A 298 -13.46 -6.77 -4.64
C ILE A 298 -14.45 -7.77 -4.04
N SER A 299 -15.62 -7.94 -4.65
CA SER A 299 -16.72 -8.76 -4.10
C SER A 299 -16.56 -10.27 -4.31
N SER A 300 -15.49 -10.73 -4.99
CA SER A 300 -15.20 -12.14 -5.24
C SER A 300 -14.13 -12.68 -4.28
N ASP A 301 -14.05 -14.03 -4.14
CA ASP A 301 -12.97 -14.68 -3.39
C ASP A 301 -11.58 -14.21 -3.87
N PRO A 302 -10.60 -13.90 -2.99
CA PRO A 302 -10.55 -14.17 -1.55
C PRO A 302 -11.23 -13.12 -0.65
N TYR A 303 -11.88 -12.16 -1.21
CA TYR A 303 -12.82 -11.28 -0.56
C TYR A 303 -14.18 -12.01 -0.44
N PRO A 304 -15.06 -11.78 0.51
CA PRO A 304 -15.14 -10.64 1.44
C PRO A 304 -14.33 -10.79 2.72
N ALA A 305 -14.36 -9.72 3.55
CA ALA A 305 -13.77 -9.69 4.87
C ALA A 305 -14.38 -10.75 5.80
N ASP A 306 -13.55 -11.29 6.70
CA ASP A 306 -13.95 -12.26 7.72
C ASP A 306 -15.09 -11.74 8.61
N ASP A 307 -15.88 -12.67 9.16
CA ASP A 307 -16.97 -12.38 10.11
C ASP A 307 -16.52 -11.51 11.29
N PHE A 308 -15.25 -11.59 11.67
CA PHE A 308 -14.65 -10.74 12.70
C PHE A 308 -14.88 -9.25 12.41
N TYR A 309 -14.57 -8.79 11.21
CA TYR A 309 -14.73 -7.38 10.80
C TYR A 309 -16.19 -7.01 10.63
N GLN A 310 -17.01 -7.91 10.08
CA GLN A 310 -18.45 -7.68 9.91
C GLN A 310 -19.13 -7.42 11.26
N ARG A 311 -18.79 -8.21 12.29
CA ARG A 311 -19.30 -8.04 13.66
C ARG A 311 -18.84 -6.72 14.30
N ARG A 312 -17.71 -6.18 13.91
CA ARG A 312 -17.09 -4.96 14.46
C ARG A 312 -17.36 -3.70 13.62
N GLY A 313 -18.30 -3.77 12.67
CA GLY A 313 -18.70 -2.62 11.87
C GLY A 313 -17.71 -2.29 10.75
N TYR A 314 -17.42 -3.28 9.90
CA TYR A 314 -16.65 -3.07 8.69
C TYR A 314 -17.21 -1.88 7.90
N PRO A 315 -16.39 -0.86 7.56
CA PRO A 315 -16.89 0.33 6.91
C PRO A 315 -17.36 0.05 5.48
N ALA A 316 -18.42 0.73 5.07
CA ALA A 316 -18.92 0.66 3.69
C ALA A 316 -17.98 1.42 2.74
N THR A 317 -17.47 0.72 1.73
CA THR A 317 -16.59 1.28 0.70
C THR A 317 -17.35 1.33 -0.62
N VAL A 318 -17.89 2.51 -0.97
CA VAL A 318 -18.84 2.65 -2.10
C VAL A 318 -18.41 3.68 -3.16
N ARG A 319 -17.25 4.30 -2.98
CA ARG A 319 -16.81 5.45 -3.78
C ARG A 319 -15.57 5.16 -4.60
N TRP A 320 -15.40 5.92 -5.69
CA TRP A 320 -14.26 5.86 -6.59
C TRP A 320 -13.43 7.16 -6.62
N ASP A 321 -13.83 8.18 -5.85
CA ASP A 321 -13.29 9.54 -5.97
C ASP A 321 -11.76 9.60 -5.84
N PHE A 322 -11.18 8.78 -4.96
CA PHE A 322 -9.73 8.69 -4.76
C PHE A 322 -9.08 7.45 -5.41
N ASN A 323 -9.80 6.76 -6.31
CA ASN A 323 -9.16 5.74 -7.14
C ASN A 323 -8.09 6.38 -8.05
N TYR A 324 -7.00 5.65 -8.29
CA TYR A 324 -5.89 6.14 -9.11
C TYR A 324 -6.34 6.63 -10.48
N HIS A 325 -7.16 5.87 -11.20
CA HIS A 325 -7.59 6.20 -12.55
C HIS A 325 -8.49 7.42 -12.59
N VAL A 326 -9.32 7.65 -11.56
CA VAL A 326 -10.12 8.87 -11.43
C VAL A 326 -9.20 10.08 -11.23
N GLN A 327 -8.27 9.98 -10.28
CA GLN A 327 -7.35 11.08 -9.95
C GLN A 327 -6.38 11.39 -11.11
N ALA A 328 -6.00 10.40 -11.89
CA ALA A 328 -5.12 10.55 -13.05
C ALA A 328 -5.87 10.97 -14.34
N GLY A 329 -7.20 11.07 -14.31
CA GLY A 329 -8.01 11.37 -15.51
C GLY A 329 -8.06 10.23 -16.53
N LEU A 330 -7.88 8.99 -16.06
CA LEU A 330 -7.86 7.75 -16.87
C LEU A 330 -9.18 6.96 -16.73
N TRP A 331 -10.24 7.61 -16.29
CA TRP A 331 -11.55 7.01 -16.03
C TRP A 331 -12.56 7.41 -17.12
N ILE A 332 -13.26 6.43 -17.65
CA ILE A 332 -14.39 6.64 -18.57
C ILE A 332 -15.70 6.38 -17.83
N TYR A 333 -16.47 7.45 -17.64
CA TYR A 333 -17.81 7.35 -17.11
C TYR A 333 -18.76 6.75 -18.15
N ALA A 334 -19.77 6.04 -17.68
CA ALA A 334 -20.88 5.57 -18.54
C ALA A 334 -21.54 6.75 -19.28
N ASP A 335 -22.10 6.46 -20.44
CA ASP A 335 -22.87 7.47 -21.15
C ASP A 335 -24.11 7.85 -20.36
N ASP A 336 -24.30 9.14 -20.10
CA ASP A 336 -25.53 9.65 -19.50
C ASP A 336 -26.62 9.70 -20.60
N PRO A 337 -27.63 8.82 -20.54
CA PRO A 337 -28.70 8.80 -21.54
C PRO A 337 -29.54 10.08 -21.55
N SER A 338 -29.41 10.93 -20.51
CA SER A 338 -30.07 12.24 -20.42
C SER A 338 -29.23 13.38 -20.98
N SER A 339 -27.91 13.14 -21.24
CA SER A 339 -27.01 14.16 -21.80
C SER A 339 -27.34 14.40 -23.27
N SER A 340 -27.69 15.62 -23.61
CA SER A 340 -27.91 16.08 -24.98
C SER A 340 -26.70 16.80 -25.55
N ASP A 341 -25.51 16.71 -24.92
CA ASP A 341 -24.29 17.35 -25.40
C ASP A 341 -23.59 16.46 -26.44
N PRO A 342 -23.75 16.77 -27.74
CA PRO A 342 -23.10 15.99 -28.81
C PRO A 342 -21.58 16.17 -28.84
N ALA A 343 -21.01 17.12 -28.08
CA ALA A 343 -19.57 17.36 -28.04
C ALA A 343 -18.85 16.37 -27.11
N SER A 344 -19.59 15.65 -26.25
CA SER A 344 -18.98 14.66 -25.32
C SER A 344 -18.61 13.33 -26.00
N GLY A 345 -19.23 12.99 -27.14
CA GLY A 345 -19.06 11.69 -27.80
C GLY A 345 -19.57 10.51 -26.93
N THR A 346 -19.52 9.31 -27.47
CA THR A 346 -19.81 8.08 -26.70
C THR A 346 -18.66 7.73 -25.73
N ALA A 347 -18.90 6.84 -24.77
CA ALA A 347 -17.83 6.31 -23.92
C ALA A 347 -16.66 5.74 -24.76
N LEU A 348 -16.98 5.07 -25.86
CA LEU A 348 -15.98 4.55 -26.81
C LEU A 348 -15.17 5.66 -27.50
N ASP A 349 -15.79 6.78 -27.90
CA ASP A 349 -15.11 7.92 -28.49
C ASP A 349 -14.16 8.57 -27.49
N ARG A 350 -14.59 8.73 -26.23
CA ARG A 350 -13.75 9.27 -25.15
C ARG A 350 -12.59 8.34 -24.83
N ALA A 351 -12.83 7.00 -24.76
CA ALA A 351 -11.80 6.00 -24.55
C ALA A 351 -10.75 6.01 -25.67
N ARG A 352 -11.19 6.12 -26.94
CA ARG A 352 -10.30 6.24 -28.10
C ARG A 352 -9.44 7.50 -28.02
N ALA A 353 -10.04 8.63 -27.70
CA ALA A 353 -9.32 9.90 -27.56
C ALA A 353 -8.26 9.81 -26.46
N LEU A 354 -8.60 9.25 -25.31
CA LEU A 354 -7.69 9.05 -24.19
C LEU A 354 -6.56 8.07 -24.54
N PHE A 355 -6.90 6.97 -25.23
CA PHE A 355 -5.91 5.99 -25.71
C PHE A 355 -4.90 6.65 -26.65
N VAL A 356 -5.37 7.39 -27.66
CA VAL A 356 -4.50 8.06 -28.64
C VAL A 356 -3.62 9.10 -27.96
N ALA A 357 -4.16 9.88 -27.01
CA ALA A 357 -3.37 10.87 -26.29
C ALA A 357 -2.22 10.23 -25.47
N GLN A 358 -2.47 9.09 -24.83
CA GLN A 358 -1.43 8.34 -24.11
C GLN A 358 -0.41 7.74 -25.09
N ALA A 359 -0.86 7.17 -26.22
CA ALA A 359 0.04 6.63 -27.26
C ALA A 359 0.94 7.72 -27.85
N GLU A 360 0.42 8.93 -28.07
CA GLU A 360 1.20 10.11 -28.53
C GLU A 360 2.28 10.48 -27.50
N SER A 361 1.89 10.57 -26.23
CA SER A 361 2.84 10.86 -25.14
C SER A 361 3.94 9.80 -25.02
N ILE A 362 3.61 8.52 -25.20
CA ILE A 362 4.59 7.42 -25.21
C ILE A 362 5.52 7.56 -26.42
N TRP A 363 4.99 7.84 -27.60
CA TRP A 363 5.76 8.04 -28.83
C TRP A 363 6.77 9.18 -28.69
N GLU A 364 6.33 10.34 -28.21
CA GLU A 364 7.18 11.51 -27.98
C GLU A 364 8.20 11.31 -26.86
N GLY A 365 7.85 10.52 -25.84
CA GLY A 365 8.62 10.29 -24.61
C GLY A 365 9.73 9.24 -24.72
N GLY A 366 9.93 8.59 -25.87
CA GLY A 366 10.99 7.59 -26.05
C GLY A 366 10.49 6.25 -26.57
N GLY A 367 9.21 6.14 -26.87
CA GLY A 367 8.61 5.03 -27.62
C GLY A 367 8.20 3.82 -26.76
N GLU A 368 8.38 3.82 -25.45
CA GLU A 368 7.92 2.73 -24.57
C GLU A 368 7.08 3.26 -23.41
N GLY A 369 5.93 2.63 -23.16
CA GLY A 369 5.05 3.00 -22.05
C GLY A 369 3.78 2.16 -21.95
N LEU A 370 2.98 2.47 -20.95
CA LEU A 370 1.73 1.78 -20.64
C LEU A 370 0.54 2.73 -20.85
N VAL A 371 -0.42 2.29 -21.64
CA VAL A 371 -1.75 2.90 -21.73
C VAL A 371 -2.65 2.25 -20.71
N MET A 372 -3.35 3.04 -19.90
CA MET A 372 -4.33 2.58 -18.91
C MET A 372 -5.63 3.37 -19.06
N ILE A 373 -6.76 2.67 -19.13
CA ILE A 373 -8.09 3.27 -19.15
C ILE A 373 -9.04 2.40 -18.34
N ARG A 374 -9.65 2.94 -17.30
CA ARG A 374 -10.64 2.24 -16.49
C ARG A 374 -12.04 2.69 -16.86
N PHE A 375 -12.98 1.78 -16.85
CA PHE A 375 -14.37 2.02 -17.27
C PHE A 375 -15.32 1.84 -16.09
N GLU A 376 -16.36 2.66 -16.05
CA GLU A 376 -17.42 2.56 -15.03
C GLU A 376 -18.27 1.30 -15.21
N ASN A 377 -18.42 0.83 -16.45
CA ASN A 377 -19.22 -0.36 -16.74
C ASN A 377 -18.52 -1.35 -17.68
N ALA A 378 -18.97 -2.62 -17.61
CA ALA A 378 -18.36 -3.73 -18.35
C ALA A 378 -18.63 -3.67 -19.86
N SER A 379 -19.73 -3.06 -20.32
CA SER A 379 -20.04 -2.98 -21.76
C SER A 379 -19.08 -2.04 -22.47
N ASP A 380 -18.83 -0.85 -21.93
CA ASP A 380 -17.91 0.13 -22.50
C ASP A 380 -16.48 -0.39 -22.49
N TYR A 381 -16.10 -1.12 -21.44
CA TYR A 381 -14.82 -1.84 -21.41
C TYR A 381 -14.73 -2.86 -22.55
N ALA A 382 -15.76 -3.70 -22.74
CA ALA A 382 -15.75 -4.73 -23.77
C ALA A 382 -15.64 -4.15 -25.18
N ASP A 383 -16.34 -3.03 -25.46
CA ASP A 383 -16.27 -2.32 -26.73
C ASP A 383 -14.88 -1.73 -26.98
N ALA A 384 -14.27 -1.15 -25.96
CA ALA A 384 -12.90 -0.63 -26.03
C ALA A 384 -11.87 -1.75 -26.22
N ALA A 385 -12.01 -2.85 -25.47
CA ALA A 385 -11.14 -4.02 -25.57
C ALA A 385 -11.22 -4.70 -26.95
N ALA A 386 -12.37 -4.64 -27.62
CA ALA A 386 -12.53 -5.09 -28.99
C ALA A 386 -11.91 -4.14 -30.03
N SER A 387 -11.77 -2.85 -29.69
CA SER A 387 -11.46 -1.77 -30.65
C SER A 387 -10.02 -1.24 -30.57
N TYR A 388 -9.31 -1.42 -29.46
CA TYR A 388 -8.01 -0.77 -29.24
C TYR A 388 -6.93 -1.16 -30.25
N ASN A 389 -6.97 -2.35 -30.82
CA ASN A 389 -6.05 -2.77 -31.88
C ASN A 389 -6.20 -1.91 -33.15
N ASP A 390 -7.44 -1.55 -33.51
CA ASP A 390 -7.71 -0.67 -34.64
C ASP A 390 -7.22 0.76 -34.38
N TRP A 391 -7.31 1.21 -33.11
CA TRP A 391 -6.78 2.52 -32.71
C TRP A 391 -5.26 2.56 -32.82
N ILE A 392 -4.56 1.50 -32.36
CA ILE A 392 -3.09 1.40 -32.48
C ILE A 392 -2.71 1.33 -33.95
N GLN A 393 -3.40 0.52 -34.77
CA GLN A 393 -3.06 0.40 -36.19
C GLN A 393 -3.23 1.75 -36.93
N SER A 394 -4.26 2.50 -36.55
CA SER A 394 -4.46 3.85 -37.10
C SER A 394 -3.33 4.80 -36.70
N PHE A 395 -2.86 4.72 -35.45
CA PHE A 395 -1.75 5.51 -34.93
C PHE A 395 -0.44 5.15 -35.63
N ILE A 396 -0.10 3.86 -35.75
CA ILE A 396 1.09 3.36 -36.43
C ILE A 396 1.14 3.83 -37.89
N ASN A 397 0.01 3.76 -38.62
CA ASN A 397 -0.08 4.19 -40.01
C ASN A 397 0.14 5.70 -40.15
N MET A 398 -0.33 6.50 -39.18
CA MET A 398 -0.18 7.96 -39.17
C MET A 398 1.28 8.37 -38.95
N HIS A 399 1.99 7.70 -38.07
CA HIS A 399 3.37 8.02 -37.67
C HIS A 399 4.43 7.23 -38.49
N ALA A 400 4.01 6.33 -39.39
CA ALA A 400 4.89 5.43 -40.15
C ALA A 400 5.86 4.62 -39.24
N ALA A 401 5.39 4.21 -38.08
CA ALA A 401 6.15 3.51 -37.05
C ALA A 401 5.86 2.01 -37.04
N GLY A 402 6.71 1.22 -36.37
CA GLY A 402 6.39 -0.13 -35.89
C GLY A 402 6.04 -0.07 -34.41
N CYS A 403 5.30 -1.06 -33.91
CA CYS A 403 4.96 -1.13 -32.50
C CYS A 403 4.80 -2.59 -32.04
N ASN A 404 5.48 -2.93 -30.93
CA ASN A 404 5.17 -4.14 -30.18
C ASN A 404 4.06 -3.82 -29.18
N ILE A 405 3.08 -4.72 -29.06
CA ILE A 405 1.88 -4.54 -28.25
C ILE A 405 1.77 -5.70 -27.26
N VAL A 406 1.65 -5.41 -25.99
CA VAL A 406 1.36 -6.40 -24.94
C VAL A 406 0.14 -5.93 -24.16
N SER A 407 -0.95 -6.70 -24.21
CA SER A 407 -2.16 -6.44 -23.43
C SER A 407 -2.15 -7.26 -22.13
N TYR A 408 -2.67 -6.70 -21.07
CA TYR A 408 -2.83 -7.33 -19.77
C TYR A 408 -4.30 -7.53 -19.47
N ASP A 409 -4.66 -8.71 -18.92
CA ASP A 409 -6.07 -9.04 -18.63
C ASP A 409 -6.47 -8.52 -17.24
N PHE A 410 -7.17 -7.42 -17.22
CA PHE A 410 -7.87 -6.84 -16.08
C PHE A 410 -9.37 -6.69 -16.34
N SER A 411 -9.96 -7.63 -17.09
CA SER A 411 -11.37 -7.58 -17.50
C SER A 411 -12.33 -7.54 -16.30
N SER A 412 -12.01 -8.25 -15.21
CA SER A 412 -12.80 -8.23 -13.97
C SER A 412 -12.79 -6.88 -13.25
N GLN A 413 -11.76 -6.06 -13.47
CA GLN A 413 -11.63 -4.70 -12.94
C GLN A 413 -12.07 -3.63 -13.96
N GLN A 414 -12.54 -4.03 -15.14
CA GLN A 414 -12.92 -3.14 -16.24
C GLN A 414 -11.80 -2.15 -16.60
N LEU A 415 -10.57 -2.62 -16.58
CA LEU A 415 -9.36 -1.85 -16.85
C LEU A 415 -8.68 -2.37 -18.13
N LEU A 416 -8.60 -1.49 -19.14
CA LEU A 416 -7.78 -1.71 -20.32
C LEU A 416 -6.34 -1.28 -19.99
N ALA A 417 -5.40 -2.22 -20.05
CA ALA A 417 -3.98 -1.98 -19.83
C ALA A 417 -3.18 -2.57 -20.99
N VAL A 418 -2.45 -1.69 -21.71
CA VAL A 418 -1.72 -2.07 -22.92
C VAL A 418 -0.34 -1.42 -22.91
N ARG A 419 0.71 -2.23 -22.93
CA ARG A 419 2.09 -1.73 -23.14
C ARG A 419 2.35 -1.55 -24.61
N LEU A 420 2.86 -0.39 -24.98
CA LEU A 420 3.30 -0.03 -26.33
C LEU A 420 4.82 0.15 -26.32
N SER A 421 5.50 -0.40 -27.34
CA SER A 421 6.93 -0.18 -27.60
C SER A 421 7.09 0.15 -29.08
N PHE A 422 7.22 1.43 -29.39
CA PHE A 422 7.38 1.95 -30.74
C PHE A 422 8.84 1.87 -31.22
N TYR A 423 9.07 1.65 -32.54
CA TYR A 423 10.39 1.59 -33.17
C TYR A 423 10.35 2.05 -34.62
#